data_93d423706f6f72d3143a9f8f7064dd8a
#
_entry.id   93d423706f6f72d3143a9f8f7064dd8a
#
_cell.length_a   1.000
_cell.length_b   1.000
_cell.length_c   1.000
_cell.angle_alpha   90.00
_cell.angle_beta   90.00
_cell.angle_gamma   90.00
#
_symmetry.space_group_name_H-M   'P 1'
#
loop_
_entity.id
_entity.type
_entity.pdbx_description
1 polymer ?
#
loop_
_entity_poly.entity_id
_entity_poly.type
_entity_poly.pdbx_seq_one_letter_code
_entity_poly.pdbx_strand_id
1 'polypeptide(L)'
;MDETLLERVDSLEKSMDFFNNQFELIKKKVTTLERENEALRVENNVLNSRISTITDKLRDQEAILDEQEQYMRRECLEFKGIPSREDENTNDLVIQVAHLAGVELDEDDISISHRLPAANNREWSDYEGNVHPPSPPTIIAKFVRRDIKDEIYKARFSLKDKTTQDLEDFNCTDHRNHIYIAESLTQARKKLFKACLKAKKDLKFAYAGTANGKVYLKKDKKSRAVYINSPTDIAKLRRSHAIQPPIADVSRSSRPIDQASS
;
A
#
# COMPACT_ATOMS: atom_id res chain seq x y z
N MET A 1 -34.36 85.05 14.87
CA MET A 1 -33.27 84.11 15.15
C MET A 1 -33.75 82.75 15.72
N ASP A 2 -34.94 82.66 16.28
CA ASP A 2 -35.52 81.46 16.89
C ASP A 2 -36.15 80.46 15.89
N GLU A 3 -36.68 80.95 14.76
CA GLU A 3 -37.37 80.07 13.78
C GLU A 3 -36.43 79.08 13.06
N THR A 4 -35.24 79.52 12.74
CA THR A 4 -34.17 78.62 12.12
C THR A 4 -33.59 77.56 13.09
N LEU A 5 -33.65 77.87 14.39
CA LEU A 5 -33.23 76.90 15.42
C LEU A 5 -34.27 75.80 15.61
N LEU A 6 -35.56 76.14 15.59
CA LEU A 6 -36.68 75.23 15.66
C LEU A 6 -36.71 74.25 14.47
N GLU A 7 -36.52 74.77 13.24
CA GLU A 7 -36.43 73.92 12.04
C GLU A 7 -35.23 72.93 12.12
N ARG A 8 -34.10 73.33 12.66
CA ARG A 8 -32.90 72.41 12.85
C ARG A 8 -33.17 71.37 13.93
N VAL A 9 -33.88 71.69 15.00
CA VAL A 9 -34.26 70.72 16.03
C VAL A 9 -35.24 69.70 15.47
N ASP A 10 -36.24 70.06 14.73
CA ASP A 10 -37.24 69.21 14.09
C ASP A 10 -36.54 68.25 13.06
N SER A 11 -35.59 68.81 12.30
CA SER A 11 -34.73 67.94 11.37
C SER A 11 -33.89 66.97 12.11
N LEU A 12 -33.32 67.32 13.27
CA LEU A 12 -32.51 66.39 14.12
C LEU A 12 -33.40 65.32 14.76
N GLU A 13 -34.60 65.65 15.25
CA GLU A 13 -35.57 64.71 15.79
C GLU A 13 -35.97 63.67 14.71
N LYS A 14 -36.30 64.09 13.50
CA LYS A 14 -36.58 63.15 12.36
C LYS A 14 -35.41 62.28 12.02
N SER A 15 -34.18 62.79 12.04
CA SER A 15 -32.98 62.01 11.80
C SER A 15 -32.74 60.97 12.92
N MET A 16 -32.94 61.34 14.18
CA MET A 16 -32.82 60.43 15.32
C MET A 16 -33.90 59.34 15.28
N ASP A 17 -35.11 59.64 14.92
CA ASP A 17 -36.14 58.59 14.75
C ASP A 17 -35.83 57.65 13.60
N PHE A 18 -35.30 58.17 12.50
CA PHE A 18 -34.85 57.34 11.41
C PHE A 18 -33.68 56.38 11.87
N PHE A 19 -32.68 56.92 12.58
CA PHE A 19 -31.58 56.10 13.10
C PHE A 19 -32.05 55.06 14.12
N ASN A 20 -32.95 55.41 15.02
CA ASN A 20 -33.55 54.49 15.98
C ASN A 20 -34.28 53.33 15.28
N ASN A 21 -35.09 53.66 14.25
CA ASN A 21 -35.76 52.64 13.46
C ASN A 21 -34.80 51.71 12.73
N GLN A 22 -33.73 52.27 12.14
CA GLN A 22 -32.67 51.43 11.50
C GLN A 22 -31.93 50.57 12.52
N PHE A 23 -31.64 51.11 13.70
CA PHE A 23 -30.97 50.34 14.77
C PHE A 23 -31.80 49.15 15.24
N GLU A 24 -33.10 49.33 15.44
CA GLU A 24 -34.02 48.24 15.82
C GLU A 24 -34.13 47.16 14.71
N LEU A 25 -34.13 47.57 13.43
CA LEU A 25 -34.09 46.66 12.30
C LEU A 25 -32.79 45.85 12.27
N ILE A 26 -31.64 46.49 12.46
CA ILE A 26 -30.34 45.84 12.52
C ILE A 26 -30.29 44.87 13.71
N LYS A 27 -30.73 45.29 14.88
CA LYS A 27 -30.78 44.46 16.08
C LYS A 27 -31.61 43.17 15.87
N LYS A 28 -32.79 43.29 15.25
CA LYS A 28 -33.63 42.16 14.88
C LYS A 28 -32.92 41.23 13.91
N LYS A 29 -32.20 41.76 12.92
CA LYS A 29 -31.47 41.01 11.94
C LYS A 29 -30.29 40.28 12.56
N VAL A 30 -29.53 40.91 13.47
CA VAL A 30 -28.44 40.30 14.22
C VAL A 30 -28.93 39.12 15.06
N THR A 31 -30.00 39.30 15.84
CA THR A 31 -30.56 38.20 16.65
C THR A 31 -31.06 37.04 15.82
N THR A 32 -31.60 37.29 14.62
CA THR A 32 -32.00 36.23 13.69
C THR A 32 -30.78 35.47 13.16
N LEU A 33 -29.73 36.19 12.70
CA LEU A 33 -28.49 35.61 12.20
C LEU A 33 -27.74 34.83 13.29
N GLU A 34 -27.73 35.28 14.53
CA GLU A 34 -27.14 34.55 15.66
C GLU A 34 -27.86 33.21 15.88
N ARG A 35 -29.20 33.21 15.82
CA ARG A 35 -29.99 31.97 15.98
C ARG A 35 -29.79 31.00 14.82
N GLU A 36 -29.75 31.50 13.59
CA GLU A 36 -29.44 30.70 12.40
C GLU A 36 -28.01 30.13 12.46
N ASN A 37 -27.04 30.93 12.91
CA ASN A 37 -25.64 30.49 13.05
C ASN A 37 -25.53 29.37 14.08
N GLU A 38 -26.21 29.48 15.21
CA GLU A 38 -26.21 28.43 16.23
C GLU A 38 -26.87 27.13 15.71
N ALA A 39 -27.99 27.23 15.00
CA ALA A 39 -28.67 26.11 14.38
C ALA A 39 -27.71 25.37 13.36
N LEU A 40 -27.07 26.16 12.49
CA LEU A 40 -26.11 25.63 11.52
C LEU A 40 -24.88 24.98 12.19
N ARG A 41 -24.40 25.50 13.31
CA ARG A 41 -23.30 24.88 14.09
C ARG A 41 -23.71 23.53 14.66
N VAL A 42 -24.89 23.42 15.22
CA VAL A 42 -25.42 22.15 15.74
C VAL A 42 -25.59 21.15 14.60
N GLU A 43 -26.16 21.56 13.47
CA GLU A 43 -26.29 20.69 12.30
C GLU A 43 -24.92 20.20 11.77
N ASN A 44 -23.94 21.09 11.65
CA ASN A 44 -22.58 20.74 11.25
C ASN A 44 -21.95 19.69 12.17
N ASN A 45 -22.12 19.83 13.48
CA ASN A 45 -21.62 18.87 14.46
C ASN A 45 -22.26 17.49 14.27
N VAL A 46 -23.57 17.44 14.04
CA VAL A 46 -24.29 16.19 13.76
C VAL A 46 -23.82 15.56 12.46
N LEU A 47 -23.65 16.35 11.38
CA LEU A 47 -23.18 15.87 10.10
C LEU A 47 -21.75 15.32 10.21
N ASN A 48 -20.85 16.01 10.89
CA ASN A 48 -19.47 15.55 11.10
C ASN A 48 -19.42 14.23 11.89
N SER A 49 -20.27 14.07 12.89
CA SER A 49 -20.39 12.81 13.64
C SER A 49 -20.89 11.67 12.73
N ARG A 50 -21.90 11.92 11.89
CA ARG A 50 -22.41 10.95 10.91
C ARG A 50 -21.33 10.55 9.88
N ILE A 51 -20.60 11.54 9.34
CA ILE A 51 -19.50 11.30 8.40
C ILE A 51 -18.45 10.41 9.03
N SER A 52 -18.03 10.69 10.27
CA SER A 52 -17.07 9.83 10.99
C SER A 52 -17.57 8.40 11.10
N THR A 53 -18.81 8.20 11.54
CA THR A 53 -19.41 6.87 11.70
C THR A 53 -19.50 6.12 10.37
N ILE A 54 -19.87 6.80 9.27
CA ILE A 54 -19.95 6.19 7.93
C ILE A 54 -18.54 5.84 7.43
N THR A 55 -17.57 6.71 7.64
CA THR A 55 -16.18 6.47 7.24
C THR A 55 -15.58 5.25 7.94
N ASP A 56 -15.86 5.07 9.23
CA ASP A 56 -15.41 3.89 9.97
C ASP A 56 -16.07 2.62 9.45
N LYS A 57 -17.38 2.63 9.21
CA LYS A 57 -18.09 1.50 8.60
C LYS A 57 -17.57 1.13 7.21
N LEU A 58 -17.27 2.11 6.37
CA LEU A 58 -16.69 1.88 5.05
C LEU A 58 -15.33 1.21 5.15
N ARG A 59 -14.47 1.67 6.07
CA ARG A 59 -13.15 1.06 6.31
C ARG A 59 -13.27 -0.39 6.74
N ASP A 60 -14.21 -0.71 7.62
CA ASP A 60 -14.44 -2.08 8.06
C ASP A 60 -14.94 -2.96 6.91
N GLN A 61 -15.85 -2.46 6.07
CA GLN A 61 -16.33 -3.17 4.89
C GLN A 61 -15.22 -3.39 3.85
N GLU A 62 -14.38 -2.39 3.59
CA GLU A 62 -13.23 -2.53 2.70
C GLU A 62 -12.26 -3.61 3.19
N ALA A 63 -12.02 -3.68 4.49
CA ALA A 63 -11.16 -4.71 5.08
C ALA A 63 -11.76 -6.13 4.91
N ILE A 64 -13.07 -6.29 5.10
CA ILE A 64 -13.77 -7.56 4.89
C ILE A 64 -13.70 -7.97 3.41
N LEU A 65 -13.95 -7.05 2.49
CA LEU A 65 -13.87 -7.30 1.05
C LEU A 65 -12.46 -7.70 0.61
N ASP A 66 -11.41 -7.01 1.11
CA ASP A 66 -10.02 -7.38 0.83
C ASP A 66 -9.70 -8.79 1.32
N GLU A 67 -10.17 -9.17 2.51
CA GLU A 67 -9.96 -10.52 3.05
C GLU A 67 -10.66 -11.58 2.20
N GLN A 68 -11.90 -11.33 1.77
CA GLN A 68 -12.65 -12.23 0.89
C GLN A 68 -11.98 -12.35 -0.49
N GLU A 69 -11.58 -11.24 -1.09
CA GLU A 69 -10.87 -11.24 -2.37
C GLU A 69 -9.54 -12.02 -2.25
N GLN A 70 -8.77 -11.78 -1.20
CA GLN A 70 -7.52 -12.51 -0.99
C GLN A 70 -7.75 -14.00 -0.74
N TYR A 71 -8.84 -14.36 -0.07
CA TYR A 71 -9.19 -15.77 0.13
C TYR A 71 -9.46 -16.50 -1.19
N MET A 72 -10.13 -15.84 -2.14
CA MET A 72 -10.35 -16.41 -3.49
C MET A 72 -9.05 -16.54 -4.29
N ARG A 73 -8.04 -15.68 -4.02
CA ARG A 73 -6.73 -15.69 -4.68
C ARG A 73 -5.71 -16.66 -4.06
N ARG A 74 -6.06 -17.35 -2.99
CA ARG A 74 -5.14 -18.21 -2.23
C ARG A 74 -4.58 -19.39 -3.04
N GLU A 75 -5.26 -19.80 -4.11
CA GLU A 75 -4.89 -20.88 -5.01
C GLU A 75 -4.18 -20.36 -6.26
N CYS A 76 -3.90 -19.07 -6.35
CA CYS A 76 -3.31 -18.44 -7.52
C CYS A 76 -1.86 -18.02 -7.28
N LEU A 77 -1.01 -18.21 -8.30
CA LEU A 77 0.34 -17.64 -8.39
C LEU A 77 0.46 -16.74 -9.60
N GLU A 78 1.34 -15.76 -9.51
CA GLU A 78 1.74 -14.86 -10.60
C GLU A 78 3.14 -15.24 -11.07
N PHE A 79 3.29 -15.53 -12.37
CA PHE A 79 4.54 -15.82 -13.04
C PHE A 79 4.95 -14.60 -13.85
N LYS A 80 6.15 -14.07 -13.57
CA LYS A 80 6.64 -12.80 -14.09
C LYS A 80 7.96 -12.98 -14.83
N GLY A 81 8.19 -12.10 -15.80
CA GLY A 81 9.43 -12.07 -16.57
C GLY A 81 9.37 -12.88 -17.87
N ILE A 82 8.31 -13.63 -18.14
CA ILE A 82 8.16 -14.47 -19.34
C ILE A 82 7.63 -13.62 -20.48
N PRO A 83 8.37 -13.44 -21.59
CA PRO A 83 7.92 -12.70 -22.75
C PRO A 83 6.63 -13.27 -23.35
N SER A 84 5.80 -12.45 -23.96
CA SER A 84 4.59 -12.90 -24.65
C SER A 84 4.92 -13.33 -26.07
N ARG A 85 4.25 -14.38 -26.57
CA ARG A 85 4.36 -14.88 -27.94
C ARG A 85 2.96 -15.00 -28.54
N GLU A 86 2.88 -14.92 -29.87
CA GLU A 86 1.66 -15.29 -30.59
C GLU A 86 1.43 -16.79 -30.43
N ASP A 87 0.18 -17.21 -30.26
CA ASP A 87 -0.24 -18.62 -30.13
C ASP A 87 0.38 -19.38 -28.92
N GLU A 88 0.71 -18.65 -27.83
CA GLU A 88 1.24 -19.28 -26.62
C GLU A 88 0.15 -20.07 -25.85
N ASN A 89 0.54 -21.22 -25.31
CA ASN A 89 -0.22 -21.92 -24.28
C ASN A 89 0.33 -21.52 -22.91
N THR A 90 -0.46 -20.77 -22.13
CA THR A 90 -0.02 -20.31 -20.80
C THR A 90 0.09 -21.45 -19.78
N ASN A 91 -0.66 -22.57 -19.94
CA ASN A 91 -0.51 -23.74 -19.10
C ASN A 91 0.86 -24.38 -19.30
N ASP A 92 1.28 -24.57 -20.56
CA ASP A 92 2.60 -25.16 -20.88
C ASP A 92 3.74 -24.30 -20.31
N LEU A 93 3.65 -22.98 -20.39
CA LEU A 93 4.63 -22.08 -19.82
C LEU A 93 4.70 -22.19 -18.28
N VAL A 94 3.56 -22.34 -17.61
CA VAL A 94 3.51 -22.56 -16.16
C VAL A 94 4.12 -23.90 -15.78
N ILE A 95 3.86 -24.96 -16.54
CA ILE A 95 4.43 -26.32 -16.36
C ILE A 95 5.96 -26.27 -16.52
N GLN A 96 6.45 -25.65 -17.61
CA GLN A 96 7.90 -25.51 -17.83
C GLN A 96 8.60 -24.78 -16.68
N VAL A 97 7.98 -23.69 -16.16
CA VAL A 97 8.54 -22.94 -15.02
C VAL A 97 8.50 -23.77 -13.74
N ALA A 98 7.45 -24.57 -13.50
CA ALA A 98 7.39 -25.48 -12.36
C ALA A 98 8.48 -26.54 -12.43
N HIS A 99 8.65 -27.21 -13.58
CA HIS A 99 9.73 -28.18 -13.81
C HIS A 99 11.13 -27.58 -13.64
N LEU A 100 11.33 -26.34 -14.16
CA LEU A 100 12.56 -25.58 -13.96
C LEU A 100 12.84 -25.28 -12.48
N ALA A 101 11.78 -25.10 -11.68
CA ALA A 101 11.87 -24.96 -10.23
C ALA A 101 12.09 -26.30 -9.49
N GLY A 102 11.98 -27.46 -10.19
CA GLY A 102 12.10 -28.78 -9.64
C GLY A 102 10.81 -29.38 -9.07
N VAL A 103 9.65 -28.91 -9.56
CA VAL A 103 8.34 -29.43 -9.16
C VAL A 103 7.67 -30.07 -10.37
N GLU A 104 7.25 -31.32 -10.24
CA GLU A 104 6.43 -32.02 -11.22
C GLU A 104 5.03 -31.42 -11.20
N LEU A 105 4.55 -31.03 -12.37
CA LEU A 105 3.26 -30.38 -12.56
C LEU A 105 2.62 -30.86 -13.86
N ASP A 106 1.39 -31.34 -13.76
CA ASP A 106 0.60 -31.75 -14.89
C ASP A 106 -0.46 -30.71 -15.26
N GLU A 107 -1.01 -30.81 -16.48
CA GLU A 107 -2.05 -29.89 -16.95
C GLU A 107 -3.31 -29.97 -16.07
N ASP A 108 -3.67 -31.17 -15.56
CA ASP A 108 -4.80 -31.40 -14.68
C ASP A 108 -4.70 -30.71 -13.31
N ASP A 109 -3.50 -30.31 -12.92
CA ASP A 109 -3.24 -29.54 -11.69
C ASP A 109 -3.53 -28.05 -11.85
N ILE A 110 -3.68 -27.56 -13.08
CA ILE A 110 -3.97 -26.18 -13.42
C ILE A 110 -5.47 -26.04 -13.76
N SER A 111 -6.20 -25.31 -12.93
CA SER A 111 -7.61 -25.02 -13.20
C SER A 111 -7.78 -24.06 -14.39
N ILE A 112 -6.97 -23.02 -14.42
CA ILE A 112 -6.93 -22.02 -15.50
C ILE A 112 -5.67 -21.19 -15.38
N SER A 113 -5.08 -20.83 -16.52
CA SER A 113 -4.04 -19.80 -16.58
C SER A 113 -4.32 -18.83 -17.72
N HIS A 114 -3.89 -17.57 -17.56
CA HIS A 114 -3.97 -16.56 -18.59
C HIS A 114 -3.03 -15.39 -18.30
N ARG A 115 -2.75 -14.58 -19.32
CA ARG A 115 -2.03 -13.33 -19.16
C ARG A 115 -2.93 -12.25 -18.56
N LEU A 116 -2.40 -11.55 -17.56
CA LEU A 116 -3.04 -10.34 -17.09
C LEU A 116 -2.83 -9.21 -18.12
N PRO A 117 -3.78 -8.28 -18.26
CA PRO A 117 -3.59 -7.11 -19.11
C PRO A 117 -2.29 -6.40 -18.73
N ALA A 118 -1.53 -5.99 -19.75
CA ALA A 118 -0.30 -5.24 -19.52
C ALA A 118 -0.61 -3.97 -18.72
N ALA A 119 -0.10 -3.88 -17.51
CA ALA A 119 -0.19 -2.67 -16.72
C ALA A 119 0.68 -1.61 -17.40
N ASN A 120 0.04 -0.67 -18.13
CA ASN A 120 0.66 0.46 -18.81
C ASN A 120 2.05 0.13 -19.38
N ASN A 121 2.15 0.06 -20.69
CA ASN A 121 3.36 -0.27 -21.44
C ASN A 121 4.44 0.83 -21.28
N ARG A 122 4.75 1.21 -20.02
CA ARG A 122 5.68 2.26 -19.66
C ARG A 122 6.92 1.66 -19.03
N GLU A 123 8.05 2.22 -19.38
CA GLU A 123 9.28 2.05 -18.62
C GLU A 123 9.03 2.30 -17.13
N TRP A 124 9.62 1.49 -16.27
CA TRP A 124 9.51 1.67 -14.83
C TRP A 124 10.90 1.86 -14.24
N SER A 125 10.97 2.68 -13.20
CA SER A 125 12.23 2.89 -12.47
C SER A 125 12.21 2.06 -11.20
N ASP A 126 13.32 1.40 -10.91
CA ASP A 126 13.53 0.75 -9.62
C ASP A 126 13.77 1.79 -8.50
N TYR A 127 13.99 1.31 -7.28
CA TYR A 127 14.25 2.18 -6.13
C TYR A 127 15.63 2.85 -6.16
N GLU A 128 16.49 2.44 -7.09
CA GLU A 128 17.84 2.99 -7.30
C GLU A 128 17.85 4.01 -8.45
N GLY A 129 16.70 4.17 -9.14
CA GLY A 129 16.52 5.12 -10.23
C GLY A 129 16.90 4.56 -11.61
N ASN A 130 17.20 3.25 -11.71
CA ASN A 130 17.48 2.61 -12.99
C ASN A 130 16.18 2.47 -13.77
N VAL A 131 16.19 2.90 -15.04
CA VAL A 131 15.07 2.76 -15.96
C VAL A 131 15.08 1.36 -16.57
N HIS A 132 13.98 0.65 -16.43
CA HIS A 132 13.79 -0.69 -16.97
C HIS A 132 12.76 -0.65 -18.10
N PRO A 133 12.92 -1.51 -19.11
CA PRO A 133 11.91 -1.65 -20.17
C PRO A 133 10.57 -2.14 -19.60
N PRO A 134 9.48 -1.99 -20.35
CA PRO A 134 8.19 -2.51 -19.95
C PRO A 134 8.28 -4.00 -19.59
N SER A 135 7.77 -4.35 -18.43
CA SER A 135 7.75 -5.76 -18.01
C SER A 135 6.75 -6.55 -18.85
N PRO A 136 7.08 -7.78 -19.25
CA PRO A 136 6.13 -8.64 -19.94
C PRO A 136 4.83 -8.81 -19.14
N PRO A 137 3.68 -9.01 -19.81
CA PRO A 137 2.42 -9.29 -19.13
C PRO A 137 2.56 -10.51 -18.23
N THR A 138 2.15 -10.37 -16.98
CA THR A 138 2.24 -11.44 -15.96
C THR A 138 1.25 -12.54 -16.30
N ILE A 139 1.67 -13.80 -16.23
CA ILE A 139 0.76 -14.95 -16.26
C ILE A 139 0.23 -15.17 -14.83
N ILE A 140 -1.09 -15.29 -14.69
CA ILE A 140 -1.72 -15.78 -13.47
C ILE A 140 -2.19 -17.21 -13.72
N ALA A 141 -1.87 -18.12 -12.79
CA ALA A 141 -2.36 -19.49 -12.81
C ALA A 141 -3.11 -19.80 -11.51
N LYS A 142 -4.29 -20.41 -11.65
CA LYS A 142 -5.07 -20.95 -10.55
C LYS A 142 -4.88 -22.47 -10.55
N PHE A 143 -4.48 -23.01 -9.40
CA PHE A 143 -4.25 -24.43 -9.22
C PHE A 143 -5.47 -25.12 -8.65
N VAL A 144 -5.69 -26.38 -9.01
CA VAL A 144 -6.78 -27.22 -8.52
C VAL A 144 -6.54 -27.55 -7.04
N ARG A 145 -5.30 -27.82 -6.67
CA ARG A 145 -4.89 -28.20 -5.33
C ARG A 145 -3.95 -27.18 -4.72
N ARG A 146 -4.19 -26.89 -3.46
CA ARG A 146 -3.43 -25.87 -2.71
C ARG A 146 -2.04 -26.33 -2.32
N ASP A 147 -1.86 -27.61 -2.06
CA ASP A 147 -0.55 -28.20 -1.74
C ASP A 147 0.45 -28.04 -2.90
N ILE A 148 0.00 -28.27 -4.14
CA ILE A 148 0.81 -28.07 -5.36
C ILE A 148 1.20 -26.59 -5.49
N LYS A 149 0.23 -25.69 -5.35
CA LYS A 149 0.52 -24.23 -5.35
C LYS A 149 1.57 -23.89 -4.29
N ASP A 150 1.44 -24.42 -3.07
CA ASP A 150 2.37 -24.13 -1.98
C ASP A 150 3.75 -24.74 -2.24
N GLU A 151 3.85 -25.88 -2.90
CA GLU A 151 5.09 -26.52 -3.32
C GLU A 151 5.84 -25.67 -4.35
N ILE A 152 5.16 -25.27 -5.43
CA ILE A 152 5.70 -24.36 -6.45
C ILE A 152 6.18 -23.06 -5.82
N TYR A 153 5.37 -22.48 -4.92
CA TYR A 153 5.74 -21.24 -4.26
C TYR A 153 6.96 -21.37 -3.35
N LYS A 154 7.16 -22.51 -2.69
CA LYS A 154 8.38 -22.81 -1.92
C LYS A 154 9.58 -23.01 -2.82
N ALA A 155 9.40 -23.70 -3.92
CA ALA A 155 10.47 -24.00 -4.89
C ALA A 155 10.96 -22.77 -5.67
N ARG A 156 10.25 -21.63 -5.64
CA ARG A 156 10.61 -20.42 -6.38
C ARG A 156 12.04 -19.91 -6.15
N PHE A 157 12.67 -20.27 -5.04
CA PHE A 157 14.03 -19.84 -4.74
C PHE A 157 15.08 -20.54 -5.61
N SER A 158 14.78 -21.73 -6.19
CA SER A 158 15.66 -22.40 -7.15
C SER A 158 15.71 -21.68 -8.51
N LEU A 159 14.78 -20.78 -8.78
CA LEU A 159 14.78 -19.94 -9.98
C LEU A 159 15.72 -18.73 -9.89
N LYS A 160 16.45 -18.53 -8.80
CA LYS A 160 17.28 -17.33 -8.57
C LYS A 160 18.30 -17.08 -9.69
N ASP A 161 18.92 -18.15 -10.19
CA ASP A 161 19.94 -18.07 -11.23
C ASP A 161 19.40 -18.52 -12.60
N LYS A 162 18.09 -18.70 -12.72
CA LYS A 162 17.39 -19.12 -13.93
C LYS A 162 16.81 -17.93 -14.69
N THR A 163 16.76 -18.08 -16.00
CA THR A 163 16.25 -17.06 -16.93
C THR A 163 15.29 -17.70 -17.93
N THR A 164 14.67 -16.88 -18.74
CA THR A 164 13.81 -17.36 -19.83
C THR A 164 14.51 -18.25 -20.84
N GLN A 165 15.85 -18.16 -20.98
CA GLN A 165 16.63 -19.03 -21.86
C GLN A 165 16.69 -20.50 -21.36
N ASP A 166 16.37 -20.74 -20.09
CA ASP A 166 16.28 -22.08 -19.51
C ASP A 166 14.93 -22.77 -19.81
N LEU A 167 13.96 -22.04 -20.41
CA LEU A 167 12.68 -22.59 -20.86
C LEU A 167 12.80 -23.09 -22.30
N GLU A 168 12.15 -24.20 -22.63
CA GLU A 168 12.21 -24.83 -23.96
C GLU A 168 11.75 -23.87 -25.06
N ASP A 169 10.69 -23.12 -24.81
CA ASP A 169 10.10 -22.18 -25.75
C ASP A 169 10.94 -20.93 -26.01
N PHE A 170 11.92 -20.64 -25.17
CA PHE A 170 12.74 -19.42 -25.25
C PHE A 170 14.24 -19.64 -25.33
N ASN A 171 14.69 -20.88 -25.41
CA ASN A 171 16.11 -21.25 -25.45
C ASN A 171 16.90 -20.64 -26.61
N CYS A 172 16.20 -20.30 -27.73
CA CYS A 172 16.78 -19.71 -28.94
C CYS A 172 16.54 -18.20 -29.05
N THR A 173 16.04 -17.54 -28.01
CA THR A 173 15.73 -16.10 -28.06
C THR A 173 16.83 -15.26 -27.40
N ASP A 174 17.04 -14.02 -27.90
CA ASP A 174 17.98 -13.06 -27.27
C ASP A 174 17.46 -12.47 -25.95
N HIS A 175 16.21 -12.78 -25.58
CA HIS A 175 15.58 -12.23 -24.38
C HIS A 175 16.00 -13.05 -23.14
N ARG A 176 16.87 -12.45 -22.33
CA ARG A 176 17.31 -13.01 -21.06
C ARG A 176 16.64 -12.31 -19.89
N ASN A 177 15.42 -12.72 -19.55
CA ASN A 177 14.70 -12.16 -18.42
C ASN A 177 14.76 -13.13 -17.21
N HIS A 178 14.87 -12.59 -16.00
CA HIS A 178 14.70 -13.39 -14.80
C HIS A 178 13.23 -13.76 -14.59
N ILE A 179 13.00 -15.01 -14.19
CA ILE A 179 11.68 -15.55 -13.90
C ILE A 179 11.39 -15.41 -12.41
N TYR A 180 10.21 -14.92 -12.08
CA TYR A 180 9.77 -14.76 -10.69
C TYR A 180 8.39 -15.37 -10.48
N ILE A 181 8.23 -16.10 -9.38
CA ILE A 181 6.94 -16.61 -8.92
C ILE A 181 6.53 -15.83 -7.68
N ALA A 182 5.33 -15.28 -7.69
CA ALA A 182 4.77 -14.51 -6.58
C ALA A 182 3.35 -14.98 -6.25
N GLU A 183 2.91 -14.77 -5.01
CA GLU A 183 1.50 -14.94 -4.66
C GLU A 183 0.64 -13.88 -5.35
N SER A 184 -0.56 -14.27 -5.79
CA SER A 184 -1.53 -13.32 -6.29
C SER A 184 -2.15 -12.56 -5.11
N LEU A 185 -1.82 -11.27 -5.02
CA LEU A 185 -2.27 -10.39 -3.95
C LEU A 185 -3.37 -9.45 -4.45
N THR A 186 -4.26 -9.06 -3.54
CA THR A 186 -5.19 -7.94 -3.77
C THR A 186 -4.43 -6.64 -3.99
N GLN A 187 -5.09 -5.64 -4.56
CA GLN A 187 -4.48 -4.34 -4.80
C GLN A 187 -4.04 -3.65 -3.50
N ALA A 188 -4.82 -3.80 -2.42
CA ALA A 188 -4.48 -3.28 -1.11
C ALA A 188 -3.21 -3.94 -0.56
N ARG A 189 -3.11 -5.28 -0.64
CA ARG A 189 -1.93 -6.04 -0.18
C ARG A 189 -0.70 -5.81 -1.05
N LYS A 190 -0.85 -5.61 -2.37
CA LYS A 190 0.26 -5.18 -3.24
C LYS A 190 0.82 -3.81 -2.81
N LYS A 191 -0.05 -2.85 -2.50
CA LYS A 191 0.36 -1.53 -1.98
C LYS A 191 1.06 -1.66 -0.62
N LEU A 192 0.51 -2.48 0.28
CA LEU A 192 1.10 -2.75 1.59
C LEU A 192 2.48 -3.42 1.46
N PHE A 193 2.61 -4.43 0.60
CA PHE A 193 3.89 -5.10 0.35
C PHE A 193 4.94 -4.14 -0.20
N LYS A 194 4.57 -3.26 -1.13
CA LYS A 194 5.45 -2.21 -1.65
C LYS A 194 5.92 -1.25 -0.54
N ALA A 195 5.03 -0.89 0.39
CA ALA A 195 5.39 -0.09 1.57
C ALA A 195 6.34 -0.84 2.51
N CYS A 196 6.14 -2.16 2.69
CA CYS A 196 7.03 -3.02 3.47
C CYS A 196 8.43 -3.14 2.85
N LEU A 197 8.55 -3.19 1.51
CA LEU A 197 9.85 -3.20 0.84
C LEU A 197 10.64 -1.91 1.12
N LYS A 198 9.98 -0.75 1.17
CA LYS A 198 10.60 0.52 1.60
C LYS A 198 11.02 0.46 3.08
N ALA A 199 10.08 0.04 3.95
CA ALA A 199 10.34 -0.07 5.38
C ALA A 199 11.47 -1.08 5.70
N LYS A 200 11.61 -2.16 4.92
CA LYS A 200 12.73 -3.11 5.03
C LYS A 200 14.08 -2.40 4.94
N LYS A 201 14.26 -1.50 3.94
CA LYS A 201 15.51 -0.74 3.76
C LYS A 201 15.73 0.23 4.93
N ASP A 202 14.70 1.01 5.27
CA ASP A 202 14.76 2.05 6.33
C ASP A 202 15.07 1.44 7.71
N LEU A 203 14.47 0.31 8.04
CA LEU A 203 14.54 -0.34 9.36
C LEU A 203 15.55 -1.50 9.41
N LYS A 204 16.36 -1.69 8.36
CA LYS A 204 17.40 -2.73 8.25
C LYS A 204 16.88 -4.15 8.52
N PHE A 205 15.68 -4.48 8.05
CA PHE A 205 15.20 -5.85 8.03
C PHE A 205 15.89 -6.64 6.91
N ALA A 206 16.23 -7.90 7.16
CA ALA A 206 16.86 -8.76 6.16
C ALA A 206 15.85 -9.21 5.08
N TYR A 207 14.62 -9.52 5.49
CA TYR A 207 13.63 -10.10 4.59
C TYR A 207 12.29 -9.37 4.68
N ALA A 208 11.65 -9.22 3.51
CA ALA A 208 10.25 -8.90 3.34
C ALA A 208 9.65 -9.92 2.38
N GLY A 209 8.47 -10.43 2.67
CA GLY A 209 7.84 -11.46 1.85
C GLY A 209 6.35 -11.56 2.10
N THR A 210 5.75 -12.51 1.39
CA THR A 210 4.35 -12.87 1.58
C THR A 210 4.25 -14.36 1.92
N ALA A 211 3.23 -14.71 2.68
CA ALA A 211 2.89 -16.10 2.98
C ALA A 211 1.37 -16.20 3.18
N ASN A 212 0.71 -17.01 2.35
CA ASN A 212 -0.74 -17.15 2.32
C ASN A 212 -1.46 -15.79 2.22
N GLY A 213 -0.96 -14.92 1.33
CA GLY A 213 -1.49 -13.58 1.13
C GLY A 213 -1.19 -12.57 2.25
N LYS A 214 -0.53 -12.96 3.34
CA LYS A 214 -0.14 -12.06 4.42
C LYS A 214 1.26 -11.52 4.20
N VAL A 215 1.43 -10.22 4.39
CA VAL A 215 2.74 -9.55 4.26
C VAL A 215 3.51 -9.65 5.56
N TYR A 216 4.81 -9.89 5.50
CA TYR A 216 5.66 -9.97 6.68
C TYR A 216 7.05 -9.36 6.47
N LEU A 217 7.67 -8.99 7.59
CA LEU A 217 9.08 -8.59 7.70
C LEU A 217 9.82 -9.53 8.65
N LYS A 218 11.11 -9.82 8.36
CA LYS A 218 12.00 -10.55 9.27
C LYS A 218 13.33 -9.83 9.42
N LYS A 219 13.83 -9.75 10.65
CA LYS A 219 15.15 -9.14 10.93
C LYS A 219 16.30 -9.98 10.42
N ASP A 220 16.22 -11.32 10.58
CA ASP A 220 17.20 -12.29 10.15
C ASP A 220 16.53 -13.65 9.85
N LYS A 221 17.32 -14.67 9.42
CA LYS A 221 16.79 -16.02 9.13
C LYS A 221 16.12 -16.69 10.33
N LYS A 222 16.59 -16.43 11.55
CA LYS A 222 16.15 -17.10 12.78
C LYS A 222 15.02 -16.33 13.50
N SER A 223 14.88 -15.03 13.25
CA SER A 223 13.85 -14.20 13.89
C SER A 223 12.44 -14.62 13.47
N ARG A 224 11.47 -14.39 14.36
CA ARG A 224 10.05 -14.57 14.02
C ARG A 224 9.62 -13.56 12.96
N ALA A 225 8.71 -13.98 12.08
CA ALA A 225 8.09 -13.09 11.12
C ALA A 225 7.18 -12.09 11.82
N VAL A 226 7.33 -10.82 11.52
CA VAL A 226 6.43 -9.75 11.95
C VAL A 226 5.43 -9.53 10.83
N TYR A 227 4.19 -9.93 11.04
CA TYR A 227 3.11 -9.73 10.06
C TYR A 227 2.65 -8.29 10.07
N ILE A 228 2.40 -7.75 8.89
CA ILE A 228 1.98 -6.38 8.67
C ILE A 228 0.62 -6.44 8.01
N ASN A 229 -0.40 -5.97 8.70
CA ASN A 229 -1.78 -5.98 8.22
C ASN A 229 -2.23 -4.60 7.72
N SER A 230 -1.52 -3.54 8.13
CA SER A 230 -1.90 -2.16 7.81
C SER A 230 -0.68 -1.23 7.71
N PRO A 231 -0.80 -0.09 7.05
CA PRO A 231 0.24 0.94 7.06
C PRO A 231 0.57 1.46 8.47
N THR A 232 -0.39 1.41 9.39
CA THR A 232 -0.19 1.82 10.80
C THR A 232 0.78 0.91 11.53
N ASP A 233 0.86 -0.38 11.17
CA ASP A 233 1.83 -1.30 11.76
C ASP A 233 3.26 -0.94 11.36
N ILE A 234 3.47 -0.49 10.11
CA ILE A 234 4.76 0.04 9.67
C ILE A 234 5.13 1.29 10.47
N ALA A 235 4.17 2.20 10.70
CA ALA A 235 4.40 3.39 11.50
C ALA A 235 4.76 3.07 12.96
N LYS A 236 4.11 2.06 13.56
CA LYS A 236 4.46 1.56 14.91
C LYS A 236 5.89 0.99 14.94
N LEU A 237 6.26 0.19 13.95
CA LEU A 237 7.61 -0.36 13.84
C LEU A 237 8.68 0.74 13.68
N ARG A 238 8.40 1.79 12.92
CA ARG A 238 9.32 2.95 12.80
C ARG A 238 9.50 3.67 14.13
N ARG A 239 8.42 3.87 14.90
CA ARG A 239 8.50 4.49 16.23
C ARG A 239 9.30 3.63 17.21
N SER A 240 9.06 2.33 17.28
CA SER A 240 9.80 1.42 18.15
C SER A 240 11.29 1.33 17.78
N HIS A 241 11.62 1.44 16.49
CA HIS A 241 13.02 1.46 16.02
C HIS A 241 13.74 2.78 16.34
N ALA A 242 13.00 3.90 16.33
CA ALA A 242 13.55 5.22 16.68
C ALA A 242 13.85 5.37 18.18
N ILE A 243 13.21 4.56 19.03
CA ILE A 243 13.37 4.59 20.50
C ILE A 243 14.54 3.70 20.99
N GLN A 244 15.02 2.75 20.17
CA GLN A 244 16.21 1.95 20.50
C GLN A 244 17.47 2.74 20.12
N PRO A 245 18.32 3.17 21.11
CA PRO A 245 19.61 3.76 20.78
C PRO A 245 20.48 2.73 20.03
N PRO A 246 21.38 3.16 19.14
CA PRO A 246 22.29 2.25 18.45
C PRO A 246 23.07 1.47 19.51
N ILE A 247 23.00 0.13 19.41
CA ILE A 247 23.85 -0.76 20.22
C ILE A 247 25.29 -0.36 19.90
N ALA A 248 25.97 0.26 20.86
CA ALA A 248 27.38 0.60 20.74
C ALA A 248 28.15 -0.71 20.48
N ASP A 249 28.91 -0.68 19.41
CA ASP A 249 29.80 -1.76 18.99
C ASP A 249 30.91 -1.91 20.03
N VAL A 250 30.68 -2.79 21.03
CA VAL A 250 31.66 -3.13 22.06
C VAL A 250 32.60 -4.21 21.52
N SER A 251 33.31 -3.89 20.45
CA SER A 251 34.36 -4.73 19.94
C SER A 251 35.54 -3.92 19.41
N ARG A 252 36.17 -3.15 20.31
CA ARG A 252 37.54 -2.69 20.10
C ARG A 252 38.10 -2.09 21.40
N SER A 253 38.53 -2.94 22.32
CA SER A 253 39.62 -2.57 23.24
C SER A 253 40.06 -3.81 24.03
N SER A 254 40.99 -4.57 23.52
CA SER A 254 41.94 -5.30 24.30
C SER A 254 43.23 -5.49 23.48
N ARG A 255 44.08 -4.49 23.55
CA ARG A 255 45.52 -4.73 23.25
C ARG A 255 46.13 -5.33 24.50
N PRO A 256 46.88 -6.45 24.42
CA PRO A 256 47.72 -6.88 25.53
C PRO A 256 48.89 -5.89 25.67
N ILE A 257 49.12 -5.49 26.90
CA ILE A 257 50.36 -4.76 27.29
C ILE A 257 51.46 -5.80 27.39
N ASP A 258 52.43 -5.76 26.46
CA ASP A 258 53.69 -6.50 26.61
C ASP A 258 54.46 -5.85 27.73
N GLN A 259 54.65 -6.58 28.80
CA GLN A 259 55.66 -6.30 29.84
C GLN A 259 57.03 -6.80 29.32
N ALA A 260 57.87 -5.86 28.96
CA ALA A 260 59.30 -6.09 28.92
C ALA A 260 59.83 -5.97 30.35
N SER A 261 60.56 -6.98 30.80
CA SER A 261 61.45 -6.95 31.94
C SER A 261 62.73 -7.70 31.68
N SER A 262 63.80 -6.96 31.71
CA SER A 262 65.16 -7.30 32.13
C SER A 262 65.83 -8.55 31.63
#